data_4bc3c682a8f4e59cbec16aa964d291f3
#
_entry.id   4bc3c682a8f4e59cbec16aa964d291f3
#
_cell.length_a   1.000
_cell.length_b   1.000
_cell.length_c   1.000
_cell.angle_alpha   90.00
_cell.angle_beta   90.00
_cell.angle_gamma   90.00
#
_symmetry.space_group_name_H-M   'P 1'
#
loop_
_entity.id
_entity.type
_entity.pdbx_description
1 polymer ?
#
loop_
_entity_poly.entity_id
_entity_poly.type
_entity_poly.pdbx_seq_one_letter_code
_entity_poly.pdbx_strand_id
1 'polypeptide(L)'
;MRYRLALFALGAGVALCLLAAPSAQAQVKPPADFKFEGGKDSPGPVTFSHEEHKERVGGCTACHVKIFKMKKGADAPFTMERMKNGQLCGTCHNGTTEVKGKVVFAATDKANCERCHKK
;
A
#
# COMPACT_ATOMS: atom_id res chain seq x y z
N MET A 1 -61.26 20.59 -15.17
CA MET A 1 -59.99 21.28 -14.89
C MET A 1 -59.28 20.73 -13.67
N ARG A 2 -59.48 19.46 -13.30
CA ARG A 2 -58.93 18.82 -12.08
C ARG A 2 -57.92 17.68 -12.34
N TYR A 3 -57.71 17.28 -13.59
CA TYR A 3 -56.84 16.13 -13.93
C TYR A 3 -55.42 16.51 -14.40
N ARG A 4 -55.11 17.81 -14.57
CA ARG A 4 -53.82 18.25 -15.04
C ARG A 4 -52.74 18.40 -13.92
N LEU A 5 -53.15 18.42 -12.66
CA LEU A 5 -52.24 18.54 -11.52
C LEU A 5 -51.75 17.19 -10.98
N ALA A 6 -52.42 16.09 -11.28
CA ALA A 6 -52.04 14.78 -10.77
C ALA A 6 -50.91 14.09 -11.56
N LEU A 7 -50.70 14.49 -12.82
CA LEU A 7 -49.66 13.89 -13.67
C LEU A 7 -48.24 14.45 -13.44
N PHE A 8 -48.11 15.63 -12.83
CA PHE A 8 -46.78 16.20 -12.50
C PHE A 8 -46.16 15.66 -11.21
N ALA A 9 -46.97 15.10 -10.32
CA ALA A 9 -46.47 14.57 -9.05
C ALA A 9 -45.82 13.16 -9.19
N LEU A 10 -46.16 12.37 -10.19
CA LEU A 10 -45.57 11.05 -10.42
C LEU A 10 -44.20 11.13 -11.14
N GLY A 11 -43.93 12.18 -11.89
CA GLY A 11 -42.67 12.33 -12.63
C GLY A 11 -41.48 12.71 -11.77
N ALA A 12 -41.68 13.43 -10.67
CA ALA A 12 -40.62 13.90 -9.82
C ALA A 12 -40.01 12.82 -8.89
N GLY A 13 -40.77 11.78 -8.55
CA GLY A 13 -40.35 10.71 -7.68
C GLY A 13 -39.38 9.70 -8.32
N VAL A 14 -39.50 9.47 -9.63
CA VAL A 14 -38.69 8.49 -10.35
C VAL A 14 -37.31 9.04 -10.69
N ALA A 15 -37.14 10.37 -10.88
CA ALA A 15 -35.89 11.00 -11.23
C ALA A 15 -34.88 11.06 -10.03
N LEU A 16 -35.41 11.04 -8.80
CA LEU A 16 -34.54 11.15 -7.60
C LEU A 16 -33.91 9.83 -7.15
N CYS A 17 -34.46 8.68 -7.58
CA CYS A 17 -33.93 7.36 -7.22
C CYS A 17 -32.73 6.91 -8.09
N LEU A 18 -32.40 7.60 -9.19
CA LEU A 18 -31.33 7.20 -10.10
C LEU A 18 -29.95 7.76 -9.71
N LEU A 19 -29.86 8.62 -8.70
CA LEU A 19 -28.60 9.29 -8.31
C LEU A 19 -27.85 8.62 -7.14
N ALA A 20 -28.37 7.56 -6.58
CA ALA A 20 -27.79 6.88 -5.41
C ALA A 20 -27.29 5.46 -5.73
N ALA A 21 -26.70 5.24 -6.90
CA ALA A 21 -25.95 4.01 -7.12
C ALA A 21 -24.64 4.08 -6.35
N PRO A 22 -24.40 3.23 -5.33
CA PRO A 22 -23.09 3.17 -4.68
C PRO A 22 -22.08 2.76 -5.75
N SER A 23 -21.10 3.59 -6.00
CA SER A 23 -19.95 3.23 -6.83
C SER A 23 -19.21 2.08 -6.11
N ALA A 24 -19.42 0.85 -6.56
CA ALA A 24 -18.64 -0.29 -6.12
C ALA A 24 -17.20 -0.08 -6.59
N GLN A 25 -16.38 0.47 -5.74
CA GLN A 25 -14.94 0.56 -5.99
C GLN A 25 -14.39 -0.86 -5.89
N ALA A 26 -13.94 -1.39 -7.02
CA ALA A 26 -13.23 -2.67 -7.06
C ALA A 26 -11.96 -2.56 -6.19
N GLN A 27 -11.97 -3.24 -5.06
CA GLN A 27 -10.80 -3.31 -4.19
C GLN A 27 -9.77 -4.22 -4.84
N VAL A 28 -8.68 -3.62 -5.33
CA VAL A 28 -7.55 -4.39 -5.85
C VAL A 28 -6.90 -5.13 -4.69
N LYS A 29 -6.98 -6.47 -4.73
CA LYS A 29 -6.31 -7.34 -3.75
C LYS A 29 -4.79 -7.25 -3.97
N PRO A 30 -3.99 -7.00 -2.94
CA PRO A 30 -2.53 -7.00 -3.07
C PRO A 30 -2.02 -8.41 -3.40
N PRO A 31 -0.83 -8.53 -4.02
CA PRO A 31 -0.16 -9.81 -4.20
C PRO A 31 0.12 -10.49 -2.86
N ALA A 32 0.34 -11.81 -2.90
CA ALA A 32 0.82 -12.57 -1.74
C ALA A 32 2.18 -12.05 -1.25
N ASP A 33 2.51 -12.37 -0.01
CA ASP A 33 3.77 -11.99 0.61
C ASP A 33 4.98 -12.48 -0.18
N PHE A 34 6.02 -11.68 -0.21
CA PHE A 34 7.29 -12.02 -0.84
C PHE A 34 8.30 -12.48 0.20
N LYS A 35 9.01 -13.55 -0.11
CA LYS A 35 10.16 -14.00 0.66
C LYS A 35 11.45 -13.65 -0.07
N PHE A 36 12.37 -13.00 0.65
CA PHE A 36 13.72 -12.70 0.21
C PHE A 36 14.68 -13.56 1.03
N GLU A 37 15.39 -14.47 0.38
CA GLU A 37 16.22 -15.48 1.09
C GLU A 37 17.49 -14.88 1.73
N GLY A 38 17.88 -13.72 1.30
CA GLY A 38 19.11 -13.08 1.78
C GLY A 38 20.38 -13.68 1.16
N GLY A 39 21.47 -12.93 1.32
CA GLY A 39 22.81 -13.39 0.89
C GLY A 39 23.52 -14.22 1.98
N LYS A 40 24.77 -14.61 1.69
CA LYS A 40 25.60 -15.45 2.59
C LYS A 40 25.75 -14.88 4.01
N ASP A 41 25.83 -13.56 4.12
CA ASP A 41 26.03 -12.86 5.40
C ASP A 41 24.70 -12.32 6.00
N SER A 42 23.56 -12.75 5.45
CA SER A 42 22.25 -12.36 5.95
C SER A 42 21.91 -13.08 7.26
N PRO A 43 21.37 -12.38 8.28
CA PRO A 43 20.95 -13.04 9.53
C PRO A 43 19.72 -13.92 9.37
N GLY A 44 19.11 -13.98 8.19
CA GLY A 44 17.96 -14.81 7.87
C GLY A 44 17.12 -14.25 6.73
N PRO A 45 16.10 -14.97 6.27
CA PRO A 45 15.20 -14.49 5.23
C PRO A 45 14.32 -13.34 5.72
N VAL A 46 13.84 -12.54 4.78
CA VAL A 46 12.90 -11.43 5.03
C VAL A 46 11.59 -11.73 4.33
N THR A 47 10.48 -11.69 5.06
CA THR A 47 9.14 -11.75 4.48
C THR A 47 8.54 -10.35 4.42
N PHE A 48 8.15 -9.93 3.23
CA PHE A 48 7.48 -8.65 3.00
C PHE A 48 5.99 -8.88 2.79
N SER A 49 5.17 -8.31 3.65
CA SER A 49 3.72 -8.35 3.52
C SER A 49 3.21 -7.11 2.80
N HIS A 50 2.61 -7.33 1.63
CA HIS A 50 1.93 -6.28 0.88
C HIS A 50 0.70 -5.74 1.62
N GLU A 51 -0.06 -6.62 2.26
CA GLU A 51 -1.27 -6.23 2.99
C GLU A 51 -0.94 -5.25 4.10
N GLU A 52 -0.01 -5.60 5.00
CA GLU A 52 0.38 -4.73 6.10
C GLU A 52 0.94 -3.37 5.64
N HIS A 53 1.75 -3.37 4.58
CA HIS A 53 2.32 -2.12 4.07
C HIS A 53 1.26 -1.25 3.39
N LYS A 54 0.39 -1.84 2.56
CA LYS A 54 -0.72 -1.14 1.91
C LYS A 54 -1.63 -0.45 2.93
N GLU A 55 -1.99 -1.15 4.01
CA GLU A 55 -2.82 -0.57 5.07
C GLU A 55 -2.14 0.61 5.77
N ARG A 56 -0.84 0.51 6.01
CA ARG A 56 -0.07 1.56 6.69
C ARG A 56 0.13 2.79 5.83
N VAL A 57 0.53 2.63 4.57
CA VAL A 57 0.88 3.76 3.68
C VAL A 57 -0.29 4.30 2.86
N GLY A 58 -1.42 3.60 2.86
CA GLY A 58 -2.66 4.08 2.23
C GLY A 58 -2.77 3.80 0.72
N GLY A 59 -1.95 2.90 0.15
CA GLY A 59 -2.12 2.47 -1.22
C GLY A 59 -0.87 2.01 -1.95
N CYS A 60 -1.07 1.51 -3.18
CA CYS A 60 -0.01 0.92 -4.00
C CYS A 60 1.01 1.97 -4.49
N THR A 61 0.55 3.16 -4.85
CA THR A 61 1.36 4.23 -5.45
C THR A 61 2.35 4.88 -4.48
N ALA A 62 2.21 4.64 -3.17
CA ALA A 62 3.18 5.09 -2.18
C ALA A 62 4.56 4.45 -2.40
N CYS A 63 4.58 3.20 -2.87
CA CYS A 63 5.79 2.42 -3.11
C CYS A 63 6.06 2.23 -4.60
N HIS A 64 5.01 1.86 -5.38
CA HIS A 64 5.19 1.54 -6.79
C HIS A 64 5.33 2.79 -7.65
N VAL A 65 6.12 2.60 -8.70
CA VAL A 65 6.60 3.58 -9.67
C VAL A 65 7.74 4.46 -9.14
N LYS A 66 7.68 4.89 -7.89
CA LYS A 66 8.72 5.77 -7.31
C LYS A 66 9.89 5.00 -6.69
N ILE A 67 9.59 3.94 -5.94
CA ILE A 67 10.57 3.16 -5.16
C ILE A 67 10.80 1.80 -5.80
N PHE A 68 9.69 1.10 -6.11
CA PHE A 68 9.70 -0.25 -6.68
C PHE A 68 8.97 -0.32 -8.01
N LYS A 69 9.47 -1.16 -8.91
CA LYS A 69 8.78 -1.48 -10.16
C LYS A 69 7.60 -2.42 -9.90
N MET A 70 6.62 -2.42 -10.79
CA MET A 70 5.45 -3.30 -10.68
C MET A 70 5.75 -4.77 -11.01
N LYS A 71 6.92 -5.07 -11.59
CA LYS A 71 7.32 -6.41 -12.00
C LYS A 71 8.29 -7.02 -11.00
N LYS A 72 7.96 -8.20 -10.47
CA LYS A 72 8.84 -8.95 -9.59
C LYS A 72 10.21 -9.22 -10.25
N GLY A 73 11.29 -8.99 -9.52
CA GLY A 73 12.65 -9.16 -10.01
C GLY A 73 13.18 -8.07 -10.95
N ALA A 74 12.39 -7.01 -11.21
CA ALA A 74 12.83 -5.91 -12.05
C ALA A 74 13.57 -4.81 -11.27
N ASP A 75 13.55 -4.88 -9.95
CA ASP A 75 14.29 -3.96 -9.10
C ASP A 75 15.76 -4.38 -8.97
N ALA A 76 16.61 -3.43 -8.59
CA ALA A 76 17.99 -3.70 -8.27
C ALA A 76 18.11 -4.65 -7.05
N PRO A 77 19.28 -5.30 -6.88
CA PRO A 77 19.50 -6.18 -5.74
C PRO A 77 19.17 -5.53 -4.40
N PHE A 78 18.49 -6.24 -3.54
CA PHE A 78 18.15 -5.80 -2.19
C PHE A 78 19.36 -6.02 -1.28
N THR A 79 20.07 -4.94 -0.97
CA THR A 79 21.26 -4.96 -0.09
C THR A 79 21.11 -3.95 1.04
N MET A 80 21.74 -4.24 2.18
CA MET A 80 21.75 -3.30 3.31
C MET A 80 22.45 -1.99 2.99
N GLU A 81 23.45 -2.00 2.10
CA GLU A 81 24.11 -0.80 1.63
C GLU A 81 23.14 0.15 0.92
N ARG A 82 22.31 -0.38 0.03
CA ARG A 82 21.28 0.42 -0.65
C ARG A 82 20.25 0.98 0.31
N MET A 83 19.87 0.22 1.33
CA MET A 83 18.96 0.70 2.38
C MET A 83 19.58 1.82 3.21
N LYS A 84 20.87 1.72 3.56
CA LYS A 84 21.62 2.80 4.22
C LYS A 84 21.64 4.08 3.39
N ASN A 85 21.70 3.95 2.08
CA ASN A 85 21.68 5.07 1.15
C ASN A 85 20.26 5.59 0.83
N GLY A 86 19.26 5.22 1.62
CA GLY A 86 17.88 5.69 1.47
C GLY A 86 17.14 5.11 0.26
N GLN A 87 17.59 3.97 -0.27
CA GLN A 87 16.99 3.31 -1.41
C GLN A 87 16.16 2.10 -0.97
N LEU A 88 15.23 1.66 -1.83
CA LEU A 88 14.37 0.51 -1.58
C LEU A 88 13.61 0.66 -0.26
N CYS A 89 13.64 -0.35 0.62
CA CYS A 89 13.01 -0.27 1.93
C CYS A 89 13.56 0.88 2.80
N GLY A 90 14.82 1.26 2.60
CA GLY A 90 15.48 2.38 3.29
C GLY A 90 14.87 3.75 3.00
N THR A 91 14.08 3.88 1.92
CA THR A 91 13.35 5.13 1.62
C THR A 91 12.41 5.51 2.76
N CYS A 92 11.76 4.53 3.38
CA CYS A 92 10.89 4.74 4.54
C CYS A 92 11.52 4.24 5.85
N HIS A 93 12.23 3.10 5.84
CA HIS A 93 12.86 2.51 7.01
C HIS A 93 14.22 3.16 7.31
N ASN A 94 14.21 4.47 7.53
CA ASN A 94 15.40 5.31 7.79
C ASN A 94 15.44 5.91 9.20
N GLY A 95 14.39 5.70 10.01
CA GLY A 95 14.31 6.25 11.37
C GLY A 95 13.84 7.70 11.44
N THR A 96 13.50 8.33 10.33
CA THR A 96 13.04 9.72 10.28
C THR A 96 11.73 9.91 9.50
N THR A 97 11.42 8.99 8.58
CA THR A 97 10.17 9.03 7.83
C THR A 97 8.97 8.76 8.74
N GLU A 98 7.96 9.60 8.64
CA GLU A 98 6.70 9.41 9.35
C GLU A 98 5.60 8.85 8.44
N VAL A 99 4.86 7.87 8.97
CA VAL A 99 3.67 7.31 8.34
C VAL A 99 2.53 7.33 9.35
N LYS A 100 1.45 8.04 9.03
CA LYS A 100 0.30 8.22 9.92
C LYS A 100 0.70 8.70 11.33
N GLY A 101 1.63 9.67 11.40
CA GLY A 101 2.09 10.25 12.65
C GLY A 101 3.01 9.37 13.49
N LYS A 102 3.54 8.28 12.93
CA LYS A 102 4.50 7.39 13.59
C LYS A 102 5.78 7.31 12.79
N VAL A 103 6.91 7.50 13.46
CA VAL A 103 8.24 7.32 12.84
C VAL A 103 8.45 5.85 12.48
N VAL A 104 8.83 5.60 11.24
CA VAL A 104 9.19 4.27 10.75
C VAL A 104 10.59 3.91 11.26
N PHE A 105 10.74 2.73 11.83
CA PHE A 105 12.02 2.29 12.40
C PHE A 105 13.14 2.24 11.34
N ALA A 106 14.37 2.50 11.78
CA ALA A 106 15.54 2.43 10.91
C ALA A 106 15.94 0.96 10.65
N ALA A 107 16.04 0.57 9.37
CA ALA A 107 16.54 -0.75 8.98
C ALA A 107 18.04 -0.94 9.32
N THR A 108 18.77 0.15 9.52
CA THR A 108 20.21 0.15 9.83
C THR A 108 20.53 0.05 11.31
N ASP A 109 19.54 0.20 12.17
CA ASP A 109 19.70 0.00 13.61
C ASP A 109 19.73 -1.51 13.92
N LYS A 110 20.80 -1.96 14.59
CA LYS A 110 20.99 -3.36 14.97
C LYS A 110 19.85 -3.94 15.80
N ALA A 111 19.19 -3.12 16.62
CA ALA A 111 18.04 -3.52 17.42
C ALA A 111 16.82 -3.92 16.56
N ASN A 112 16.80 -3.54 15.30
CA ASN A 112 15.70 -3.78 14.38
C ASN A 112 15.91 -4.93 13.39
N CYS A 113 17.08 -5.59 13.40
CA CYS A 113 17.40 -6.66 12.44
C CYS A 113 16.32 -7.77 12.42
N GLU A 114 15.90 -8.22 13.59
CA GLU A 114 14.90 -9.30 13.73
C GLU A 114 13.47 -8.88 13.37
N ARG A 115 13.22 -7.58 13.17
CA ARG A 115 11.91 -7.12 12.68
C ARG A 115 11.67 -7.53 11.23
N CYS A 116 12.74 -7.59 10.44
CA CYS A 116 12.70 -8.00 9.04
C CYS A 116 13.22 -9.44 8.86
N HIS A 117 14.38 -9.75 9.45
CA HIS A 117 15.00 -11.07 9.33
C HIS A 117 14.38 -12.05 10.34
N LYS A 118 13.83 -13.15 9.84
CA LYS A 118 13.25 -14.23 10.65
C LYS A 118 14.11 -15.49 10.51
N LYS A 119 14.38 -16.12 11.64
CA LYS A 119 15.04 -17.44 11.70
C LYS A 119 14.00 -18.54 11.56
#